data_6b0ed307c6b9784d53d9a1673c6433b5
#
_entry.id   6b0ed307c6b9784d53d9a1673c6433b5
#
_cell.length_a   1.000
_cell.length_b   1.000
_cell.length_c   1.000
_cell.angle_alpha   90.00
_cell.angle_beta   90.00
_cell.angle_gamma   90.00
#
_symmetry.space_group_name_H-M   'P 1'
#
loop_
_entity.id
_entity.type
_entity.pdbx_description
1 polymer ?
#
loop_
_entity_poly.entity_id
_entity_poly.type
_entity_poly.pdbx_seq_one_letter_code
_entity_poly.pdbx_strand_id
1 'polypeptide(L)'
;MLQRSSPNDAVVLALSALAATLGDERRAQRFLDLTGIGTDELRARAAEPTLLAALLRFLEAHEPDLVAVSKALGVRPEALVQARQQLEGGE
;
A
#
# COMPACT_ATOMS: atom_id res chain seq x y z
N MET A 1 18.36 -20.18 -5.54
CA MET A 1 17.08 -20.02 -6.18
C MET A 1 16.74 -18.57 -6.39
N LEU A 2 16.41 -18.24 -7.56
CA LEU A 2 16.10 -16.86 -7.86
C LEU A 2 14.73 -16.46 -7.43
N GLN A 3 14.67 -15.34 -6.79
CA GLN A 3 13.42 -14.71 -6.46
C GLN A 3 13.09 -13.70 -7.52
N ARG A 4 11.91 -13.77 -8.02
CA ARG A 4 11.46 -12.79 -8.96
C ARG A 4 10.28 -12.08 -8.41
N SER A 5 10.30 -10.77 -8.49
CA SER A 5 9.11 -10.01 -8.18
C SER A 5 8.09 -10.27 -9.27
N SER A 6 6.87 -10.51 -8.87
CA SER A 6 5.78 -10.70 -9.82
C SER A 6 4.68 -9.73 -9.43
N PRO A 7 3.70 -9.52 -10.31
CA PRO A 7 2.55 -8.67 -9.94
C PRO A 7 1.84 -9.18 -8.70
N ASN A 8 1.81 -10.51 -8.49
CA ASN A 8 1.22 -11.06 -7.28
C ASN A 8 1.99 -10.64 -6.04
N ASP A 9 3.32 -10.62 -6.12
CA ASP A 9 4.13 -10.20 -4.98
C ASP A 9 3.84 -8.74 -4.63
N ALA A 10 3.70 -7.89 -5.64
CA ALA A 10 3.39 -6.48 -5.40
C ALA A 10 2.02 -6.33 -4.76
N VAL A 11 1.03 -7.10 -5.23
CA VAL A 11 -0.32 -7.05 -4.66
C VAL A 11 -0.30 -7.52 -3.21
N VAL A 12 0.39 -8.61 -2.91
CA VAL A 12 0.46 -9.13 -1.55
C VAL A 12 1.12 -8.11 -0.62
N LEU A 13 2.22 -7.53 -1.04
CA LEU A 13 2.91 -6.55 -0.22
C LEU A 13 2.04 -5.31 -0.02
N ALA A 14 1.39 -4.85 -1.07
CA ALA A 14 0.53 -3.67 -0.98
C ALA A 14 -0.68 -3.93 -0.09
N LEU A 15 -1.25 -5.14 -0.14
CA LEU A 15 -2.36 -5.50 0.75
C LEU A 15 -1.89 -5.50 2.20
N SER A 16 -0.69 -6.00 2.46
CA SER A 16 -0.12 -5.96 3.80
C SER A 16 0.07 -4.51 4.27
N ALA A 17 0.51 -3.65 3.35
CA ALA A 17 0.67 -2.23 3.68
C ALA A 17 -0.68 -1.57 3.94
N LEU A 18 -1.71 -1.94 3.20
CA LEU A 18 -3.05 -1.43 3.45
C LEU A 18 -3.52 -1.85 4.84
N ALA A 19 -3.35 -3.12 5.19
CA ALA A 19 -3.75 -3.60 6.51
C ALA A 19 -3.01 -2.86 7.61
N ALA A 20 -1.72 -2.65 7.45
CA ALA A 20 -0.93 -1.92 8.44
C ALA A 20 -1.38 -0.46 8.55
N THR A 21 -1.75 0.14 7.42
CA THR A 21 -2.25 1.51 7.42
C THR A 21 -3.57 1.60 8.17
N LEU A 22 -4.46 0.66 7.92
CA LEU A 22 -5.78 0.66 8.56
C LEU A 22 -5.69 0.30 10.03
N GLY A 23 -4.60 -0.30 10.47
CA GLY A 23 -4.40 -0.62 11.87
C GLY A 23 -4.08 0.58 12.75
N ASP A 24 -3.79 1.72 12.16
CA ASP A 24 -3.54 2.97 12.89
C ASP A 24 -4.68 3.93 12.56
N GLU A 25 -5.46 4.31 13.56
CA GLU A 25 -6.68 5.09 13.35
C GLU A 25 -6.42 6.42 12.66
N ARG A 26 -5.38 7.11 13.05
CA ARG A 26 -5.08 8.41 12.44
C ARG A 26 -4.68 8.26 10.99
N ARG A 27 -3.84 7.28 10.73
CA ARG A 27 -3.37 7.04 9.36
C ARG A 27 -4.52 6.59 8.48
N ALA A 28 -5.37 5.69 9.02
CA ALA A 28 -6.54 5.22 8.29
C ALA A 28 -7.46 6.38 7.93
N GLN A 29 -7.71 7.26 8.90
CA GLN A 29 -8.64 8.36 8.67
C GLN A 29 -8.09 9.32 7.62
N ARG A 30 -6.79 9.60 7.66
CA ARG A 30 -6.19 10.47 6.65
C ARG A 30 -6.30 9.86 5.26
N PHE A 31 -6.10 8.56 5.16
CA PHE A 31 -6.21 7.89 3.86
C PHE A 31 -7.65 7.97 3.33
N LEU A 32 -8.62 7.70 4.18
CA LEU A 32 -10.03 7.75 3.78
C LEU A 32 -10.44 9.18 3.41
N ASP A 33 -9.99 10.16 4.20
CA ASP A 33 -10.31 11.56 3.93
C ASP A 33 -9.71 12.02 2.61
N LEU A 34 -8.48 11.62 2.36
CA LEU A 34 -7.78 12.05 1.16
C LEU A 34 -8.39 11.45 -0.10
N THR A 35 -8.79 10.20 -0.04
CA THR A 35 -9.33 9.51 -1.21
C THR A 35 -10.83 9.68 -1.36
N GLY A 36 -11.53 10.04 -0.29
CA GLY A 36 -12.98 10.11 -0.33
C GLY A 36 -13.67 8.77 -0.38
N ILE A 37 -12.92 7.68 -0.20
CA ILE A 37 -13.47 6.34 -0.27
C ILE A 37 -14.16 5.98 1.03
N GLY A 38 -15.38 5.41 0.95
CA GLY A 38 -16.04 4.88 2.14
C GLY A 38 -15.48 3.52 2.50
N THR A 39 -15.77 3.08 3.73
CA THR A 39 -15.23 1.81 4.20
C THR A 39 -15.74 0.62 3.41
N ASP A 40 -17.01 0.64 2.99
CA ASP A 40 -17.56 -0.46 2.20
C ASP A 40 -16.89 -0.53 0.83
N GLU A 41 -16.68 0.63 0.22
CA GLU A 41 -16.02 0.69 -1.07
C GLU A 41 -14.57 0.22 -0.95
N LEU A 42 -13.89 0.62 0.11
CA LEU A 42 -12.52 0.19 0.34
C LEU A 42 -12.46 -1.33 0.44
N ARG A 43 -13.38 -1.93 1.19
CA ARG A 43 -13.40 -3.38 1.35
C ARG A 43 -13.64 -4.07 0.02
N ALA A 44 -14.54 -3.54 -0.79
CA ALA A 44 -14.87 -4.15 -2.08
C ALA A 44 -13.73 -4.05 -3.08
N ARG A 45 -12.92 -3.00 -2.97
CA ARG A 45 -11.87 -2.72 -3.94
C ARG A 45 -10.46 -2.98 -3.42
N ALA A 46 -10.33 -3.62 -2.27
CA ALA A 46 -9.05 -3.69 -1.58
C ALA A 46 -7.94 -4.34 -2.41
N ALA A 47 -8.29 -5.25 -3.31
CA ALA A 47 -7.28 -5.93 -4.12
C ALA A 47 -7.05 -5.29 -5.48
N GLU A 48 -7.74 -4.18 -5.79
CA GLU A 48 -7.54 -3.54 -7.09
C GLU A 48 -6.19 -2.85 -7.15
N PRO A 49 -5.42 -3.08 -8.21
CA PRO A 49 -4.09 -2.47 -8.32
C PRO A 49 -4.12 -0.95 -8.25
N THR A 50 -5.14 -0.31 -8.81
CA THR A 50 -5.23 1.14 -8.77
C THR A 50 -5.40 1.65 -7.34
N LEU A 51 -6.23 0.98 -6.54
CA LEU A 51 -6.41 1.38 -5.16
C LEU A 51 -5.14 1.15 -4.36
N LEU A 52 -4.48 0.00 -4.57
CA LEU A 52 -3.26 -0.33 -3.85
C LEU A 52 -2.14 0.64 -4.22
N ALA A 53 -2.03 1.01 -5.49
CA ALA A 53 -1.04 2.00 -5.89
C ALA A 53 -1.32 3.35 -5.23
N ALA A 54 -2.58 3.73 -5.14
CA ALA A 54 -2.94 4.99 -4.47
C ALA A 54 -2.57 4.96 -2.98
N LEU A 55 -2.75 3.80 -2.34
CA LEU A 55 -2.34 3.66 -0.94
C LEU A 55 -0.83 3.85 -0.81
N LEU A 56 -0.05 3.21 -1.68
CA LEU A 56 1.40 3.32 -1.58
C LEU A 56 1.86 4.75 -1.87
N ARG A 57 1.21 5.44 -2.81
CA ARG A 57 1.51 6.85 -3.05
C ARG A 57 1.19 7.69 -1.82
N PHE A 58 0.10 7.37 -1.13
CA PHE A 58 -0.26 8.05 0.10
C PHE A 58 0.88 7.93 1.14
N LEU A 59 1.43 6.72 1.28
CA LEU A 59 2.53 6.50 2.21
C LEU A 59 3.78 7.25 1.77
N GLU A 60 4.09 7.24 0.48
CA GLU A 60 5.27 7.93 -0.03
C GLU A 60 5.18 9.43 0.15
N ALA A 61 3.98 9.98 0.16
CA ALA A 61 3.80 11.42 0.31
C ALA A 61 4.06 11.89 1.74
N HIS A 62 4.16 10.96 2.69
CA HIS A 62 4.40 11.31 4.09
C HIS A 62 5.39 10.32 4.67
N GLU A 63 6.66 10.71 4.67
CA GLU A 63 7.75 9.78 5.00
C GLU A 63 7.57 9.07 6.34
N PRO A 64 7.13 9.73 7.42
CA PRO A 64 6.93 8.98 8.67
C PRO A 64 5.97 7.81 8.54
N ASP A 65 4.94 7.95 7.72
CA ASP A 65 4.01 6.84 7.49
C ASP A 65 4.68 5.72 6.71
N LEU A 66 5.44 6.08 5.68
CA LEU A 66 6.15 5.08 4.88
C LEU A 66 7.11 4.29 5.74
N VAL A 67 7.86 4.97 6.60
CA VAL A 67 8.82 4.31 7.48
C VAL A 67 8.10 3.42 8.48
N ALA A 68 7.02 3.93 9.09
CA ALA A 68 6.29 3.17 10.10
C ALA A 68 5.70 1.89 9.51
N VAL A 69 5.10 1.99 8.33
CA VAL A 69 4.50 0.82 7.69
C VAL A 69 5.57 -0.17 7.25
N SER A 70 6.65 0.31 6.66
CA SER A 70 7.72 -0.60 6.25
C SER A 70 8.31 -1.33 7.46
N LYS A 71 8.49 -0.65 8.58
CA LYS A 71 8.97 -1.31 9.80
C LYS A 71 7.99 -2.36 10.28
N ALA A 72 6.70 -2.05 10.28
CA ALA A 72 5.68 -2.99 10.71
C ALA A 72 5.68 -4.24 9.86
N LEU A 73 6.01 -4.12 8.58
CA LEU A 73 6.03 -5.24 7.66
C LEU A 73 7.39 -5.92 7.58
N GLY A 74 8.41 -5.36 8.21
CA GLY A 74 9.75 -5.93 8.15
C GLY A 74 10.39 -5.79 6.78
N VAL A 75 10.05 -4.74 6.04
CA VAL A 75 10.64 -4.50 4.71
C VAL A 75 11.27 -3.12 4.69
N ARG A 76 12.07 -2.89 3.66
CA ARG A 76 12.65 -1.56 3.45
C ARG A 76 11.63 -0.67 2.77
N PRO A 77 11.69 0.64 3.02
CA PRO A 77 10.75 1.55 2.33
C PRO A 77 10.80 1.42 0.81
N GLU A 78 11.99 1.16 0.27
CA GLU A 78 12.14 0.98 -1.17
C GLU A 78 11.30 -0.17 -1.72
N ALA A 79 11.06 -1.20 -0.89
CA ALA A 79 10.24 -2.31 -1.35
C ALA A 79 8.82 -1.86 -1.63
N LEU A 80 8.30 -0.93 -0.83
CA LEU A 80 6.96 -0.40 -1.06
C LEU A 80 6.92 0.47 -2.31
N VAL A 81 7.98 1.25 -2.54
CA VAL A 81 8.07 2.05 -3.76
C VAL A 81 8.09 1.16 -4.99
N GLN A 82 8.86 0.08 -4.94
CA GLN A 82 8.94 -0.85 -6.05
C GLN A 82 7.60 -1.53 -6.31
N ALA A 83 6.90 -1.89 -5.24
CA ALA A 83 5.58 -2.49 -5.39
C ALA A 83 4.63 -1.54 -6.11
N ARG A 84 4.65 -0.25 -5.73
CA ARG A 84 3.82 0.74 -6.41
C ARG A 84 4.16 0.82 -7.89
N GLN A 85 5.44 0.85 -8.20
CA GLN A 85 5.88 0.94 -9.60
C GLN A 85 5.39 -0.24 -10.40
N GLN A 86 5.45 -1.44 -9.83
CA GLN A 86 4.95 -2.62 -10.52
C GLN A 86 3.45 -2.57 -10.72
N LEU A 87 2.71 -2.11 -9.70
CA LEU A 87 1.27 -2.02 -9.83
C LEU A 87 0.86 -1.02 -10.89
N GLU A 88 1.59 0.09 -10.98
CA GLU A 88 1.29 1.14 -11.96
C GLU A 88 1.76 0.77 -13.35
N GLY A 89 2.80 -0.04 -13.43
CA GLY A 89 3.31 -0.46 -14.72
C GLY A 89 2.34 -1.32 -15.50
N GLY A 90 1.45 -2.03 -14.80
CA GLY A 90 0.43 -2.82 -15.45
C GLY A 90 0.98 -4.02 -16.20
N GLU A 91 2.18 -4.40 -15.93
CA GLU A 91 2.85 -5.46 -16.68
C GLU A 91 2.92 -6.74 -15.93
#